data_6138e371809ede65b830ba9fe6324254
#
_entry.id   6138e371809ede65b830ba9fe6324254
#
_cell.length_a   1.000
_cell.length_b   1.000
_cell.length_c   1.000
_cell.angle_alpha   90.00
_cell.angle_beta   90.00
_cell.angle_gamma   90.00
#
_symmetry.space_group_name_H-M   'P 1'
#
loop_
_entity.id
_entity.type
_entity.pdbx_description
1 polymer ?
#
loop_
_entity_poly.entity_id
_entity_poly.type
_entity_poly.pdbx_seq_one_letter_code
_entity_poly.pdbx_strand_id
1 'polypeptide(L)'
;MDNPARAKKLDLLLHEVRACTVCTRHLPLGPRPVLRASATAKIVIIGQAPGRKVHETGIPWNDPSGDLLRVWLGVAKEIFYDEARIAIIPTGFCYPGKGPQGDLPPRPECAP
;
A
#
# COMPACT_ATOMS: atom_id res chain seq x y z
N MET A 1 6.64 7.01 21.58
CA MET A 1 6.80 8.47 21.61
C MET A 1 7.15 8.97 20.23
N ASP A 2 6.56 10.09 19.85
CA ASP A 2 6.80 10.66 18.54
C ASP A 2 8.18 11.30 18.49
N ASN A 3 8.89 11.06 17.38
CA ASN A 3 10.16 11.70 17.11
C ASN A 3 9.99 12.60 15.88
N PRO A 4 9.98 13.93 16.03
CA PRO A 4 9.75 14.83 14.89
C PRO A 4 10.72 14.64 13.73
N ALA A 5 11.97 14.30 14.01
CA ALA A 5 12.97 14.06 12.96
C ALA A 5 12.65 12.81 12.17
N ARG A 6 12.20 11.73 12.83
CA ARG A 6 11.77 10.50 12.16
C ARG A 6 10.51 10.70 11.35
N ALA A 7 9.54 11.42 11.92
CA ALA A 7 8.31 11.74 11.22
C ALA A 7 8.58 12.52 9.93
N LYS A 8 9.46 13.51 9.99
CA LYS A 8 9.83 14.30 8.83
C LYS A 8 10.53 13.47 7.76
N LYS A 9 11.45 12.58 8.15
CA LYS A 9 12.12 11.67 7.22
C LYS A 9 11.15 10.73 6.54
N LEU A 10 10.20 10.18 7.29
CA LEU A 10 9.18 9.31 6.74
C LEU A 10 8.28 10.06 5.76
N ASP A 11 7.85 11.27 6.09
CA ASP A 11 7.01 12.09 5.20
C ASP A 11 7.71 12.38 3.88
N LEU A 12 9.01 12.69 3.91
CA LEU A 12 9.81 12.89 2.70
C LEU A 12 9.89 11.61 1.86
N LEU A 13 10.12 10.48 2.50
CA LEU A 13 10.15 9.17 1.82
C LEU A 13 8.81 8.83 1.19
N LEU A 14 7.71 9.03 1.92
CA LEU A 14 6.37 8.78 1.40
C LEU A 14 6.07 9.66 0.18
N HIS A 15 6.51 10.90 0.20
CA HIS A 15 6.35 11.81 -0.93
C HIS A 15 7.09 11.26 -2.17
N GLU A 16 8.32 10.79 -2.00
CA GLU A 16 9.10 10.19 -3.07
C GLU A 16 8.46 8.91 -3.61
N VAL A 17 8.00 8.03 -2.71
CA VAL A 17 7.33 6.79 -3.10
C VAL A 17 6.07 7.09 -3.91
N ARG A 18 5.24 8.03 -3.44
CA ARG A 18 4.00 8.39 -4.12
C ARG A 18 4.22 9.04 -5.49
N ALA A 19 5.39 9.60 -5.71
CA ALA A 19 5.78 10.19 -7.00
C ALA A 19 6.55 9.22 -7.90
N CYS A 20 6.73 7.97 -7.48
CA CYS A 20 7.54 6.99 -8.22
C CYS A 20 6.92 6.62 -9.55
N THR A 21 7.74 6.62 -10.61
CA THR A 21 7.34 6.28 -11.98
C THR A 21 8.24 5.22 -12.62
N VAL A 22 9.06 4.54 -11.83
CA VAL A 22 10.09 3.60 -12.33
C VAL A 22 9.50 2.49 -13.19
N CYS A 23 8.34 1.95 -12.83
CA CYS A 23 7.72 0.82 -13.51
C CYS A 23 6.70 1.23 -14.58
N THR A 24 6.62 2.50 -14.95
CA THR A 24 5.54 3.02 -15.83
C THR A 24 5.31 2.16 -17.07
N ARG A 25 6.37 1.72 -17.75
CA ARG A 25 6.26 0.93 -18.97
C ARG A 25 5.66 -0.46 -18.77
N HIS A 26 5.66 -0.96 -17.53
CA HIS A 26 5.16 -2.30 -17.18
C HIS A 26 3.80 -2.28 -16.53
N LEU A 27 3.24 -1.10 -16.29
CA LEU A 27 1.97 -0.94 -15.56
C LEU A 27 0.84 -0.64 -16.54
N PRO A 28 -0.14 -1.55 -16.71
CA PRO A 28 -1.20 -1.37 -17.71
C PRO A 28 -2.08 -0.14 -17.44
N LEU A 29 -2.23 0.27 -16.18
CA LEU A 29 -3.03 1.43 -15.80
C LEU A 29 -2.16 2.61 -15.35
N GLY A 30 -0.83 2.53 -15.56
CA GLY A 30 0.10 3.56 -15.13
C GLY A 30 0.46 3.48 -13.65
N PRO A 31 1.39 4.33 -13.19
CA PRO A 31 1.83 4.32 -11.81
C PRO A 31 0.79 4.97 -10.89
N ARG A 32 0.48 4.27 -9.80
CA ARG A 32 -0.31 4.80 -8.68
C ARG A 32 0.12 4.07 -7.42
N PRO A 33 1.19 4.53 -6.76
CA PRO A 33 1.63 3.92 -5.51
C PRO A 33 0.55 4.02 -4.43
N VAL A 34 0.27 2.90 -3.77
CA VAL A 34 -0.76 2.82 -2.73
C VAL A 34 -0.13 2.31 -1.46
N LEU A 35 -0.09 3.14 -0.44
CA LEU A 35 0.41 2.79 0.89
C LEU A 35 -0.12 3.78 1.92
N ARG A 36 -0.07 3.37 3.17
CA ARG A 36 -0.42 4.21 4.32
C ARG A 36 0.65 4.03 5.38
N ALA A 37 1.19 5.09 5.92
CA ALA A 37 2.18 5.00 6.99
C ALA A 37 2.25 6.28 7.79
N SER A 38 2.60 6.14 9.05
CA SER A 38 3.00 7.26 9.91
C SER A 38 4.05 6.77 10.90
N ALA A 39 4.78 7.72 11.48
CA ALA A 39 5.82 7.39 12.45
C ALA A 39 5.27 6.85 13.78
N THR A 40 3.97 6.98 14.02
CA THR A 40 3.33 6.51 15.26
C THR A 40 2.70 5.14 15.13
N ALA A 41 2.58 4.59 13.91
CA ALA A 41 1.97 3.29 13.70
C ALA A 41 2.73 2.19 14.43
N LYS A 42 2.00 1.35 15.15
CA LYS A 42 2.58 0.23 15.92
C LYS A 42 2.37 -1.11 15.23
N ILE A 43 1.50 -1.16 14.24
CA ILE A 43 1.20 -2.36 13.45
C ILE A 43 1.48 -2.02 12.00
N VAL A 44 2.19 -2.93 11.32
CA VAL A 44 2.46 -2.80 9.89
C VAL A 44 1.87 -4.01 9.19
N ILE A 45 0.98 -3.76 8.24
CA ILE A 45 0.43 -4.82 7.39
C ILE A 45 1.22 -4.81 6.09
N ILE A 46 1.91 -5.91 5.82
CA ILE A 46 2.72 -6.07 4.63
C ILE A 46 1.97 -6.98 3.67
N GLY A 47 1.65 -6.48 2.49
CA GLY A 47 1.00 -7.23 1.43
C GLY A 47 1.89 -7.41 0.22
N GLN A 48 1.31 -7.88 -0.88
CA GLN A 48 2.04 -8.08 -2.13
C GLN A 48 1.98 -6.82 -2.99
N ALA A 49 0.93 -6.69 -3.80
CA ALA A 49 0.74 -5.50 -4.64
C ALA A 49 -0.74 -5.13 -4.67
N PRO A 50 -1.07 -3.86 -4.94
CA PRO A 50 -2.46 -3.45 -5.09
C PRO A 50 -3.16 -4.21 -6.21
N GLY A 51 -4.43 -4.58 -6.00
CA GLY A 51 -5.27 -5.09 -7.06
C GLY A 51 -5.89 -3.94 -7.86
N ARG A 52 -6.68 -4.28 -8.88
CA ARG A 52 -7.31 -3.28 -9.75
C ARG A 52 -8.23 -2.33 -8.99
N LYS A 53 -9.08 -2.87 -8.10
CA LYS A 53 -9.99 -2.05 -7.29
C LYS A 53 -9.24 -1.05 -6.42
N VAL A 54 -8.16 -1.51 -5.81
CA VAL A 54 -7.32 -0.65 -4.98
C VAL A 54 -6.67 0.42 -5.84
N HIS A 55 -6.19 0.07 -7.03
CA HIS A 55 -5.64 1.06 -7.98
C HIS A 55 -6.68 2.13 -8.33
N GLU A 56 -7.91 1.71 -8.62
CA GLU A 56 -8.97 2.63 -9.02
C GLU A 56 -9.36 3.62 -7.92
N THR A 57 -9.37 3.17 -6.67
CA THR A 57 -9.79 4.00 -5.53
C THR A 57 -8.62 4.67 -4.81
N GLY A 58 -7.42 4.13 -4.91
CA GLY A 58 -6.27 4.58 -4.14
C GLY A 58 -6.33 4.22 -2.66
N ILE A 59 -7.26 3.36 -2.26
CA ILE A 59 -7.46 2.94 -0.87
C ILE A 59 -7.01 1.50 -0.72
N PRO A 60 -5.94 1.22 0.06
CA PRO A 60 -5.42 -0.14 0.20
C PRO A 60 -6.45 -1.06 0.87
N TRP A 61 -6.50 -2.31 0.41
CA TRP A 61 -7.42 -3.32 0.93
C TRP A 61 -8.90 -2.94 0.80
N ASN A 62 -9.26 -2.09 -0.16
CA ASN A 62 -10.64 -1.70 -0.43
C ASN A 62 -11.28 -2.67 -1.42
N ASP A 63 -11.38 -3.93 -1.02
CA ASP A 63 -11.86 -5.05 -1.82
C ASP A 63 -12.38 -6.16 -0.89
N PRO A 64 -12.95 -7.26 -1.44
CA PRO A 64 -13.44 -8.37 -0.61
C PRO A 64 -12.36 -9.00 0.28
N SER A 65 -11.10 -9.06 -0.18
CA SER A 65 -9.99 -9.55 0.64
C SER A 65 -9.78 -8.67 1.87
N GLY A 66 -9.89 -7.36 1.69
CA GLY A 66 -9.77 -6.41 2.79
C GLY A 66 -10.90 -6.54 3.81
N ASP A 67 -12.12 -6.78 3.33
CA ASP A 67 -13.26 -7.00 4.23
C ASP A 67 -12.99 -8.22 5.12
N LEU A 68 -12.51 -9.31 4.53
CA LEU A 68 -12.17 -10.52 5.27
C LEU A 68 -11.01 -10.30 6.24
N LEU A 69 -9.97 -9.59 5.82
CA LEU A 69 -8.83 -9.29 6.68
C LEU A 69 -9.27 -8.50 7.93
N ARG A 70 -10.14 -7.51 7.76
CA ARG A 70 -10.65 -6.73 8.89
C ARG A 70 -11.46 -7.58 9.86
N VAL A 71 -12.24 -8.53 9.36
CA VAL A 71 -12.97 -9.50 10.21
C VAL A 71 -11.96 -10.34 11.01
N TRP A 72 -10.93 -10.87 10.36
CA TRP A 72 -9.92 -11.68 11.04
C TRP A 72 -9.14 -10.89 12.09
N LEU A 73 -8.85 -9.62 11.82
CA LEU A 73 -8.17 -8.76 12.78
C LEU A 73 -9.10 -8.25 13.89
N GLY A 74 -10.41 -8.35 13.69
CA GLY A 74 -11.38 -7.85 14.66
C GLY A 74 -11.40 -6.34 14.79
N VAL A 75 -11.09 -5.60 13.72
CA VAL A 75 -11.05 -4.13 13.74
C VAL A 75 -12.05 -3.54 12.77
N ALA A 76 -12.63 -2.40 13.14
CA ALA A 76 -13.49 -1.62 12.27
C ALA A 76 -12.66 -0.87 11.22
N LYS A 77 -13.32 -0.43 10.14
CA LYS A 77 -12.66 0.34 9.08
C LYS A 77 -11.96 1.59 9.61
N GLU A 78 -12.56 2.29 10.56
CA GLU A 78 -12.01 3.52 11.13
C GLU A 78 -10.67 3.27 11.80
N ILE A 79 -10.50 2.13 12.45
CA ILE A 79 -9.23 1.74 13.08
C ILE A 79 -8.24 1.24 12.02
N PHE A 80 -8.72 0.42 11.09
CA PHE A 80 -7.88 -0.16 10.04
C PHE A 80 -7.21 0.94 9.19
N TYR A 81 -7.95 1.99 8.87
CA TYR A 81 -7.46 3.11 8.05
C TYR A 81 -6.91 4.30 8.85
N ASP A 82 -6.79 4.14 10.16
CA ASP A 82 -6.11 5.13 10.99
C ASP A 82 -4.60 4.90 10.87
N GLU A 83 -3.95 5.65 9.99
CA GLU A 83 -2.51 5.49 9.72
C GLU A 83 -1.63 5.83 10.91
N ALA A 84 -2.17 6.52 11.92
CA ALA A 84 -1.46 6.76 13.17
C ALA A 84 -1.32 5.46 13.99
N ARG A 85 -2.11 4.44 13.71
CA ARG A 85 -2.12 3.16 14.41
C ARG A 85 -1.62 2.01 13.55
N ILE A 86 -2.05 1.95 12.29
CA ILE A 86 -1.77 0.84 11.37
C ILE A 86 -1.18 1.39 10.08
N ALA A 87 0.03 0.96 9.77
CA ALA A 87 0.64 1.22 8.47
C ALA A 87 0.32 0.06 7.53
N ILE A 88 0.09 0.38 6.27
CA ILE A 88 -0.20 -0.60 5.21
C ILE A 88 0.84 -0.39 4.12
N ILE A 89 1.77 -1.32 4.01
CA ILE A 89 2.92 -1.22 3.10
C ILE A 89 3.01 -2.49 2.27
N PRO A 90 2.60 -2.45 0.99
CA PRO A 90 2.80 -3.59 0.10
C PRO A 90 4.26 -3.70 -0.30
N THR A 91 4.69 -4.89 -0.74
CA THR A 91 6.03 -5.09 -1.29
C THR A 91 6.19 -4.48 -2.67
N GLY A 92 5.08 -4.38 -3.44
CA GLY A 92 5.01 -3.60 -4.66
C GLY A 92 3.96 -2.50 -4.50
N PHE A 93 4.28 -1.26 -4.82
CA PHE A 93 3.39 -0.13 -4.52
C PHE A 93 2.31 0.11 -5.56
N CYS A 94 2.49 -0.37 -6.79
CA CYS A 94 1.55 -0.13 -7.89
C CYS A 94 0.91 -1.42 -8.37
N TYR A 95 -0.30 -1.31 -8.95
CA TYR A 95 -1.00 -2.45 -9.56
C TYR A 95 -0.19 -2.96 -10.79
N PRO A 96 0.29 -4.22 -10.76
CA PRO A 96 1.15 -4.74 -11.82
C PRO A 96 0.41 -5.29 -13.03
N GLY A 97 -0.91 -5.42 -12.94
CA GLY A 97 -1.71 -6.00 -14.00
C GLY A 97 -2.23 -7.38 -13.67
N LYS A 98 -3.02 -7.94 -14.59
CA LYS A 98 -3.65 -9.25 -14.45
C LYS A 98 -3.01 -10.25 -15.42
N GLY A 99 -2.70 -11.44 -14.92
CA GLY A 99 -2.20 -12.55 -15.72
C GLY A 99 -3.24 -13.64 -15.87
N PRO A 100 -2.85 -14.79 -16.47
CA PRO A 100 -3.77 -15.93 -16.71
C PRO A 100 -4.35 -16.53 -15.43
N GLN A 101 -3.65 -16.38 -14.31
CA GLN A 101 -4.04 -17.00 -13.03
C GLN A 101 -4.41 -15.96 -11.98
N GLY A 102 -4.80 -14.75 -12.38
CA GLY A 102 -5.14 -13.65 -11.50
C GLY A 102 -4.13 -12.52 -11.57
N ASP A 103 -4.09 -11.68 -10.54
CA ASP A 103 -3.17 -10.55 -10.52
C ASP A 103 -1.72 -10.99 -10.54
N LEU A 104 -0.89 -10.25 -11.27
CA LEU A 104 0.54 -10.50 -11.34
C LEU A 104 1.21 -10.20 -10.00
N PRO A 105 2.38 -10.82 -9.73
CA PRO A 105 3.15 -10.50 -8.53
C PRO A 105 3.71 -9.08 -8.61
N PRO A 106 4.20 -8.53 -7.48
CA PRO A 106 4.87 -7.22 -7.48
C PRO A 106 5.97 -7.15 -8.52
N ARG A 107 6.14 -5.97 -9.13
CA ARG A 107 7.21 -5.78 -10.12
C ARG A 107 8.58 -5.94 -9.46
N PRO A 108 9.54 -6.63 -10.15
CA PRO A 108 10.90 -6.79 -9.62
C PRO A 108 11.60 -5.47 -9.32
N GLU A 109 11.29 -4.42 -10.08
CA GLU A 109 11.88 -3.10 -9.89
C GLU A 109 11.47 -2.48 -8.55
N CYS A 110 10.30 -2.87 -8.03
CA CYS A 110 9.77 -2.39 -6.76
C CYS A 110 10.15 -3.30 -5.60
N ALA A 111 10.21 -4.61 -5.85
CA ALA A 111 10.49 -5.64 -4.85
C ALA A 111 11.51 -6.64 -5.40
N PRO A 112 12.75 -6.23 -5.56
CA PRO A 112 13.81 -7.07 -6.14
C PRO A 112 14.17 -8.29 -5.31
#